data_16c9748c48c8cee87d7499fefd3e745c
#
_entry.id   16c9748c48c8cee87d7499fefd3e745c
#
_cell.length_a   1.000
_cell.length_b   1.000
_cell.length_c   1.000
_cell.angle_alpha   90.00
_cell.angle_beta   90.00
_cell.angle_gamma   90.00
#
_symmetry.space_group_name_H-M   'P 1'
#
loop_
_entity.id
_entity.type
_entity.pdbx_description
1 polymer ?
#
loop_
_entity_poly.entity_id
_entity_poly.type
_entity_poly.pdbx_seq_one_letter_code
_entity_poly.pdbx_strand_id
1 'polypeptide(L)'
;MGGVDLTDQVDGAKYLVDKFAVDAKRIGIYGGSYGGFITLMAMFTTPDVFAAGAALRPVTDWSHYNQNYTSDILNLPQNDPDAYRQSSPIYFAEGLKGALLIAHGMVDTNVPFQDSVRLVQRLIELKKENWDFAVFPVENHAFTKASSWTNEYKRIFKLFETNLKSEAAHSN
;
A
#
# COMPACT_ATOMS: atom_id res chain seq x y z
N MET A 1 4.79 -14.07 3.53
CA MET A 1 4.46 -12.64 3.76
C MET A 1 3.14 -12.34 3.07
N GLY A 2 2.30 -11.44 3.61
CA GLY A 2 0.97 -11.16 3.04
C GLY A 2 -0.08 -12.26 3.28
N GLY A 3 0.14 -13.13 4.24
CA GLY A 3 -0.79 -14.18 4.66
C GLY A 3 -1.48 -13.81 5.98
N VAL A 4 -1.05 -14.40 7.10
CA VAL A 4 -1.63 -14.15 8.44
C VAL A 4 -1.53 -12.67 8.83
N ASP A 5 -0.43 -12.02 8.54
CA ASP A 5 -0.19 -10.59 8.76
C ASP A 5 -1.21 -9.69 8.03
N LEU A 6 -1.67 -10.06 6.84
CA LEU A 6 -2.79 -9.40 6.16
C LEU A 6 -4.14 -9.76 6.78
N THR A 7 -4.33 -11.04 7.12
CA THR A 7 -5.58 -11.50 7.75
C THR A 7 -5.86 -10.75 9.05
N ASP A 8 -4.82 -10.49 9.85
CA ASP A 8 -4.94 -9.71 11.10
C ASP A 8 -5.46 -8.29 10.84
N GLN A 9 -5.06 -7.64 9.74
CA GLN A 9 -5.59 -6.31 9.37
C GLN A 9 -7.06 -6.38 8.97
N VAL A 10 -7.44 -7.40 8.21
CA VAL A 10 -8.83 -7.64 7.80
C VAL A 10 -9.71 -7.93 9.01
N ASP A 11 -9.24 -8.74 9.95
CA ASP A 11 -9.98 -9.07 11.16
C ASP A 11 -10.08 -7.87 12.10
N GLY A 12 -9.05 -7.03 12.18
CA GLY A 12 -9.10 -5.73 12.85
C GLY A 12 -10.17 -4.81 12.26
N ALA A 13 -10.26 -4.71 10.94
CA ALA A 13 -11.30 -3.93 10.27
C ALA A 13 -12.70 -4.47 10.58
N LYS A 14 -12.94 -5.78 10.50
CA LYS A 14 -14.20 -6.43 10.87
C LYS A 14 -14.56 -6.17 12.33
N TYR A 15 -13.58 -6.28 13.23
CA TYR A 15 -13.80 -6.02 14.65
C TYR A 15 -14.30 -4.58 14.90
N LEU A 16 -13.76 -3.59 14.20
CA LEU A 16 -14.22 -2.20 14.29
C LEU A 16 -15.66 -2.05 13.82
N VAL A 17 -16.03 -2.71 12.73
CA VAL A 17 -17.43 -2.73 12.23
C VAL A 17 -18.36 -3.36 13.26
N ASP A 18 -18.01 -4.54 13.77
CA ASP A 18 -18.88 -5.33 14.63
C ASP A 18 -19.05 -4.73 16.04
N LYS A 19 -17.99 -4.10 16.58
CA LYS A 19 -17.97 -3.61 17.96
C LYS A 19 -18.20 -2.10 18.10
N PHE A 20 -17.87 -1.31 17.09
CA PHE A 20 -17.90 0.16 17.19
C PHE A 20 -18.82 0.81 16.17
N ALA A 21 -19.64 0.03 15.48
CA ALA A 21 -20.58 0.51 14.46
C ALA A 21 -19.90 1.38 13.36
N VAL A 22 -18.64 1.06 13.04
CA VAL A 22 -17.93 1.70 11.94
C VAL A 22 -18.59 1.29 10.62
N ASP A 23 -18.77 2.22 9.71
CA ASP A 23 -19.28 1.94 8.38
C ASP A 23 -18.26 1.11 7.58
N ALA A 24 -18.62 -0.14 7.27
CA ALA A 24 -17.76 -1.08 6.53
C ALA A 24 -17.31 -0.55 5.15
N LYS A 25 -18.04 0.41 4.56
CA LYS A 25 -17.69 1.01 3.26
C LYS A 25 -16.73 2.19 3.38
N ARG A 26 -16.34 2.58 4.58
CA ARG A 26 -15.53 3.77 4.86
C ARG A 26 -14.33 3.47 5.73
N ILE A 27 -13.68 2.34 5.49
CA ILE A 27 -12.44 1.96 6.15
C ILE A 27 -11.27 2.21 5.19
N GLY A 28 -10.28 2.93 5.68
CA GLY A 28 -9.00 3.15 4.99
C GLY A 28 -7.87 2.44 5.70
N ILE A 29 -6.80 2.16 4.95
CA ILE A 29 -5.57 1.57 5.47
C ILE A 29 -4.36 2.38 4.99
N TYR A 30 -3.37 2.60 5.86
CA TYR A 30 -2.09 3.17 5.42
C TYR A 30 -0.93 2.61 6.22
N GLY A 31 0.24 2.61 5.60
CA GLY A 31 1.45 2.18 6.27
C GLY A 31 2.69 2.42 5.44
N GLY A 32 3.84 2.43 6.12
CA GLY A 32 5.14 2.63 5.49
C GLY A 32 6.00 1.37 5.48
N SER A 33 6.87 1.22 4.47
CA SER A 33 7.78 0.09 4.33
C SER A 33 7.02 -1.25 4.28
N TYR A 34 7.22 -2.15 5.24
CA TYR A 34 6.41 -3.36 5.37
C TYR A 34 4.91 -3.06 5.50
N GLY A 35 4.53 -1.99 6.22
CA GLY A 35 3.15 -1.53 6.30
C GLY A 35 2.61 -1.04 4.95
N GLY A 36 3.46 -0.47 4.10
CA GLY A 36 3.13 -0.12 2.72
C GLY A 36 2.89 -1.37 1.85
N PHE A 37 3.72 -2.39 2.03
CA PHE A 37 3.51 -3.71 1.43
C PHE A 37 2.15 -4.31 1.84
N ILE A 38 1.84 -4.34 3.13
CA ILE A 38 0.55 -4.84 3.64
C ILE A 38 -0.61 -4.00 3.10
N THR A 39 -0.46 -2.67 3.01
CA THR A 39 -1.46 -1.80 2.39
C THR A 39 -1.73 -2.20 0.94
N LEU A 40 -0.70 -2.44 0.15
CA LEU A 40 -0.86 -2.90 -1.24
C LEU A 40 -1.54 -4.28 -1.31
N MET A 41 -1.09 -5.24 -0.50
CA MET A 41 -1.73 -6.56 -0.44
C MET A 41 -3.21 -6.45 -0.06
N ALA A 42 -3.55 -5.63 0.92
CA ALA A 42 -4.93 -5.38 1.33
C ALA A 42 -5.77 -4.80 0.18
N MET A 43 -5.27 -3.76 -0.49
CA MET A 43 -5.99 -3.10 -1.59
C MET A 43 -6.16 -4.00 -2.82
N PHE A 44 -5.26 -4.95 -3.05
CA PHE A 44 -5.27 -5.80 -4.24
C PHE A 44 -5.94 -7.16 -4.01
N THR A 45 -5.84 -7.74 -2.80
CA THR A 45 -6.34 -9.10 -2.53
C THR A 45 -7.58 -9.15 -1.65
N THR A 46 -7.87 -8.06 -0.92
CA THR A 46 -9.09 -7.90 -0.12
C THR A 46 -9.83 -6.59 -0.47
N PRO A 47 -10.11 -6.33 -1.76
CA PRO A 47 -10.54 -5.02 -2.27
C PRO A 47 -11.92 -4.57 -1.79
N ASP A 48 -12.69 -5.45 -1.16
CA ASP A 48 -14.02 -5.14 -0.63
C ASP A 48 -13.99 -4.73 0.86
N VAL A 49 -12.80 -4.77 1.50
CA VAL A 49 -12.63 -4.42 2.93
C VAL A 49 -12.20 -2.96 3.10
N PHE A 50 -11.30 -2.47 2.23
CA PHE A 50 -10.73 -1.14 2.36
C PHE A 50 -11.11 -0.28 1.14
N ALA A 51 -11.79 0.85 1.41
CA ALA A 51 -12.22 1.78 0.36
C ALA A 51 -11.08 2.66 -0.16
N ALA A 52 -10.06 2.91 0.67
CA ALA A 52 -8.89 3.70 0.29
C ALA A 52 -7.63 3.19 1.01
N GLY A 53 -6.48 3.26 0.33
CA GLY A 53 -5.18 2.87 0.88
C GLY A 53 -4.06 3.84 0.54
N ALA A 54 -3.15 4.09 1.49
CA ALA A 54 -1.93 4.85 1.24
C ALA A 54 -0.70 4.00 1.55
N ALA A 55 -0.01 3.56 0.51
CA ALA A 55 1.20 2.75 0.58
C ALA A 55 2.45 3.64 0.48
N LEU A 56 3.18 3.76 1.58
CA LEU A 56 4.31 4.67 1.70
C LEU A 56 5.61 3.88 1.61
N ARG A 57 6.49 4.23 0.65
CA ARG A 57 7.76 3.52 0.38
C ARG A 57 7.61 1.99 0.46
N PRO A 58 6.63 1.42 -0.29
CA PRO A 58 6.24 0.03 -0.14
C PRO A 58 7.21 -0.91 -0.84
N VAL A 59 7.41 -2.10 -0.28
CA VAL A 59 7.96 -3.21 -1.05
C VAL A 59 6.85 -3.72 -1.98
N THR A 60 7.12 -3.74 -3.29
CA THR A 60 6.16 -4.19 -4.31
C THR A 60 6.52 -5.55 -4.91
N ASP A 61 7.80 -5.90 -4.85
CA ASP A 61 8.34 -7.20 -5.30
C ASP A 61 9.49 -7.63 -4.39
N TRP A 62 9.31 -8.67 -3.62
CA TRP A 62 10.30 -9.16 -2.65
C TRP A 62 11.57 -9.69 -3.30
N SER A 63 11.54 -10.05 -4.58
CA SER A 63 12.74 -10.49 -5.31
C SER A 63 13.78 -9.38 -5.53
N HIS A 64 13.39 -8.13 -5.35
CA HIS A 64 14.28 -6.96 -5.46
C HIS A 64 14.72 -6.38 -4.12
N TYR A 65 14.21 -6.91 -3.02
CA TYR A 65 14.57 -6.46 -1.69
C TYR A 65 15.85 -7.13 -1.21
N ASN A 66 16.30 -6.79 0.01
CA ASN A 66 17.49 -7.33 0.63
C ASN A 66 17.42 -8.86 0.72
N GLN A 67 18.32 -9.55 0.00
CA GLN A 67 18.32 -11.00 -0.11
C GLN A 67 18.49 -11.70 1.25
N ASN A 68 19.36 -11.20 2.14
CA ASN A 68 19.57 -11.83 3.44
C ASN A 68 18.27 -11.84 4.27
N TYR A 69 17.51 -10.74 4.21
CA TYR A 69 16.22 -10.65 4.89
C TYR A 69 15.16 -11.54 4.23
N THR A 70 15.05 -11.51 2.90
CA THR A 70 13.99 -12.24 2.20
C THR A 70 14.23 -13.73 2.17
N SER A 71 15.49 -14.18 2.02
CA SER A 71 15.80 -15.61 1.96
C SER A 71 15.58 -16.35 3.28
N ASP A 72 15.69 -15.67 4.40
CA ASP A 72 15.38 -16.27 5.71
C ASP A 72 13.88 -16.57 5.89
N ILE A 73 13.02 -15.92 5.10
CA ILE A 73 11.56 -16.04 5.19
C ILE A 73 10.97 -16.79 4.00
N LEU A 74 11.45 -16.50 2.77
CA LEU A 74 10.89 -16.99 1.51
C LEU A 74 11.80 -17.98 0.79
N ASN A 75 12.94 -18.38 1.41
CA ASN A 75 13.98 -19.14 0.73
C ASN A 75 14.65 -18.29 -0.39
N LEU A 76 15.46 -18.90 -1.25
CA LEU A 76 16.03 -18.20 -2.40
C LEU A 76 15.02 -18.16 -3.56
N PRO A 77 14.95 -17.07 -4.35
CA PRO A 77 14.02 -16.96 -5.47
C PRO A 77 14.15 -18.08 -6.51
N GLN A 78 15.36 -18.62 -6.66
CA GLN A 78 15.62 -19.73 -7.58
C GLN A 78 15.09 -21.08 -7.07
N ASN A 79 14.97 -21.23 -5.74
CA ASN A 79 14.52 -22.46 -5.10
C ASN A 79 13.01 -22.47 -4.85
N ASP A 80 12.43 -21.28 -4.61
CA ASP A 80 10.99 -21.11 -4.36
C ASP A 80 10.45 -19.82 -5.01
N PRO A 81 10.35 -19.77 -6.34
CA PRO A 81 9.82 -18.61 -7.05
C PRO A 81 8.35 -18.35 -6.72
N ASP A 82 7.58 -19.38 -6.35
CA ASP A 82 6.17 -19.24 -6.01
C ASP A 82 5.97 -18.50 -4.68
N ALA A 83 6.84 -18.71 -3.69
CA ALA A 83 6.81 -17.94 -2.44
C ALA A 83 6.97 -16.43 -2.68
N TYR A 84 7.89 -16.05 -3.58
CA TYR A 84 8.10 -14.65 -3.96
C TYR A 84 6.90 -14.10 -4.72
N ARG A 85 6.36 -14.83 -5.70
CA ARG A 85 5.19 -14.40 -6.45
C ARG A 85 3.96 -14.21 -5.56
N GLN A 86 3.70 -15.15 -4.66
CA GLN A 86 2.56 -15.10 -3.74
C GLN A 86 2.69 -13.97 -2.68
N SER A 87 3.92 -13.56 -2.39
CA SER A 87 4.20 -12.51 -1.42
C SER A 87 4.37 -11.11 -2.03
N SER A 88 4.37 -10.94 -3.35
CA SER A 88 4.71 -9.66 -4.00
C SER A 88 3.47 -8.98 -4.60
N PRO A 89 3.09 -7.79 -4.09
CA PRO A 89 1.86 -7.07 -4.48
C PRO A 89 1.72 -6.83 -5.98
N ILE A 90 2.81 -6.62 -6.70
CA ILE A 90 2.78 -6.30 -8.14
C ILE A 90 2.03 -7.36 -8.96
N TYR A 91 2.02 -8.62 -8.52
CA TYR A 91 1.33 -9.71 -9.19
C TYR A 91 -0.19 -9.70 -8.95
N PHE A 92 -0.67 -8.95 -7.97
CA PHE A 92 -2.07 -8.84 -7.59
C PHE A 92 -2.71 -7.49 -7.95
N ALA A 93 -1.97 -6.59 -8.60
CA ALA A 93 -2.39 -5.22 -8.91
C ALA A 93 -3.72 -5.14 -9.69
N GLU A 94 -4.09 -6.21 -10.42
CA GLU A 94 -5.37 -6.34 -11.11
C GLU A 94 -6.57 -6.24 -10.15
N GLY A 95 -6.42 -6.67 -8.90
CA GLY A 95 -7.47 -6.64 -7.90
C GLY A 95 -7.83 -5.26 -7.35
N LEU A 96 -7.09 -4.19 -7.70
CA LEU A 96 -7.38 -2.83 -7.21
C LEU A 96 -8.80 -2.37 -7.59
N LYS A 97 -9.60 -2.02 -6.58
CA LYS A 97 -10.94 -1.41 -6.73
C LYS A 97 -11.03 -0.04 -6.06
N GLY A 98 -10.53 0.09 -4.83
CA GLY A 98 -10.55 1.33 -4.04
C GLY A 98 -9.53 2.36 -4.50
N ALA A 99 -9.53 3.52 -3.86
CA ALA A 99 -8.58 4.59 -4.16
C ALA A 99 -7.19 4.30 -3.53
N LEU A 100 -6.12 4.42 -4.32
CA LEU A 100 -4.76 4.13 -3.87
C LEU A 100 -3.84 5.34 -4.03
N LEU A 101 -3.14 5.70 -2.96
CA LEU A 101 -1.98 6.59 -3.00
C LEU A 101 -0.71 5.75 -2.81
N ILE A 102 0.23 5.87 -3.72
CA ILE A 102 1.61 5.39 -3.55
C ILE A 102 2.49 6.60 -3.28
N ALA A 103 3.33 6.57 -2.26
CA ALA A 103 4.27 7.65 -1.95
C ALA A 103 5.68 7.08 -1.75
N HIS A 104 6.70 7.66 -2.43
CA HIS A 104 8.05 7.12 -2.36
C HIS A 104 9.14 8.18 -2.55
N GLY A 105 10.22 8.08 -1.79
CA GLY A 105 11.44 8.89 -1.94
C GLY A 105 12.30 8.38 -3.09
N MET A 106 12.75 9.28 -3.98
CA MET A 106 13.54 8.87 -5.15
C MET A 106 14.94 8.37 -4.81
N VAL A 107 15.47 8.77 -3.65
CA VAL A 107 16.83 8.38 -3.21
C VAL A 107 16.77 7.31 -2.11
N ASP A 108 15.66 6.57 -2.03
CA ASP A 108 15.50 5.47 -1.08
C ASP A 108 16.54 4.37 -1.34
N THR A 109 17.41 4.14 -0.35
CA THR A 109 18.48 3.14 -0.39
C THR A 109 18.12 1.83 0.29
N ASN A 110 16.94 1.75 0.91
CA ASN A 110 16.45 0.54 1.57
C ASN A 110 15.46 -0.22 0.68
N VAL A 111 14.39 0.46 0.25
CA VAL A 111 13.43 -0.08 -0.72
C VAL A 111 13.62 0.63 -2.04
N PRO A 112 14.01 -0.05 -3.12
CA PRO A 112 14.28 0.61 -4.40
C PRO A 112 13.07 1.38 -4.93
N PHE A 113 13.23 2.69 -5.20
CA PHE A 113 12.20 3.53 -5.81
C PHE A 113 11.67 2.92 -7.12
N GLN A 114 12.56 2.24 -7.86
CA GLN A 114 12.24 1.57 -9.12
C GLN A 114 11.10 0.54 -8.99
N ASP A 115 10.94 -0.06 -7.82
CA ASP A 115 9.84 -1.02 -7.60
C ASP A 115 8.48 -0.33 -7.62
N SER A 116 8.36 0.85 -7.02
CA SER A 116 7.14 1.65 -7.16
C SER A 116 6.88 2.10 -8.60
N VAL A 117 7.93 2.45 -9.35
CA VAL A 117 7.81 2.79 -10.79
C VAL A 117 7.28 1.59 -11.59
N ARG A 118 7.77 0.37 -11.31
CA ARG A 118 7.28 -0.86 -11.96
C ARG A 118 5.81 -1.13 -11.61
N LEU A 119 5.41 -0.93 -10.36
CA LEU A 119 4.01 -1.08 -9.96
C LEU A 119 3.11 -0.06 -10.69
N VAL A 120 3.54 1.20 -10.78
CA VAL A 120 2.83 2.24 -11.54
C VAL A 120 2.66 1.83 -13.01
N GLN A 121 3.72 1.35 -13.66
CA GLN A 121 3.62 0.84 -15.02
C GLN A 121 2.61 -0.32 -15.12
N ARG A 122 2.60 -1.23 -14.16
CA ARG A 122 1.65 -2.33 -14.11
C ARG A 122 0.20 -1.85 -13.96
N LEU A 123 -0.06 -0.85 -13.14
CA LEU A 123 -1.40 -0.26 -13.00
C LEU A 123 -1.88 0.41 -14.30
N ILE A 124 -0.99 1.08 -15.04
CA ILE A 124 -1.27 1.67 -16.36
C ILE A 124 -1.65 0.58 -17.37
N GLU A 125 -0.87 -0.50 -17.46
CA GLU A 125 -1.13 -1.64 -18.35
C GLU A 125 -2.49 -2.31 -18.06
N LEU A 126 -2.85 -2.38 -16.78
CA LEU A 126 -4.13 -2.90 -16.30
C LEU A 126 -5.29 -1.90 -16.43
N LYS A 127 -5.02 -0.69 -16.95
CA LYS A 127 -5.99 0.40 -17.11
C LYS A 127 -6.72 0.76 -15.80
N LYS A 128 -5.99 0.73 -14.68
CA LYS A 128 -6.50 1.18 -13.38
C LYS A 128 -6.46 2.71 -13.33
N GLU A 129 -7.51 3.34 -12.80
CA GLU A 129 -7.66 4.79 -12.82
C GLU A 129 -7.66 5.44 -11.43
N ASN A 130 -8.03 4.68 -10.37
CA ASN A 130 -8.20 5.23 -9.00
C ASN A 130 -6.90 5.16 -8.20
N TRP A 131 -5.80 5.59 -8.78
CA TRP A 131 -4.52 5.65 -8.08
C TRP A 131 -3.77 6.96 -8.36
N ASP A 132 -2.91 7.34 -7.41
CA ASP A 132 -2.01 8.49 -7.53
C ASP A 132 -0.60 8.09 -7.05
N PHE A 133 0.43 8.72 -7.60
CA PHE A 133 1.81 8.49 -7.25
C PHE A 133 2.51 9.78 -6.82
N ALA A 134 2.80 9.89 -5.53
CA ALA A 134 3.52 11.00 -4.93
C ALA A 134 5.01 10.71 -4.84
N VAL A 135 5.81 11.47 -5.59
CA VAL A 135 7.26 11.34 -5.64
C VAL A 135 7.93 12.40 -4.76
N PHE A 136 8.90 11.99 -3.95
CA PHE A 136 9.69 12.85 -3.07
C PHE A 136 11.16 12.84 -3.52
N PRO A 137 11.60 13.80 -4.36
CA PRO A 137 12.85 13.71 -5.11
C PRO A 137 14.12 13.61 -4.27
N VAL A 138 14.13 14.18 -3.07
CA VAL A 138 15.33 14.25 -2.21
C VAL A 138 15.25 13.38 -0.96
N GLU A 139 14.18 12.61 -0.84
CA GLU A 139 13.93 11.80 0.36
C GLU A 139 14.38 10.36 0.21
N ASN A 140 14.94 9.85 1.32
CA ASN A 140 15.31 8.45 1.50
C ASN A 140 14.14 7.67 2.13
N HIS A 141 14.36 6.43 2.56
CA HIS A 141 13.38 5.57 3.21
C HIS A 141 12.71 6.22 4.42
N ALA A 142 13.49 6.83 5.30
CA ALA A 142 13.00 7.73 6.34
C ALA A 142 13.15 9.18 5.83
N PHE A 143 12.05 9.89 5.71
CA PHE A 143 12.08 11.28 5.30
C PHE A 143 12.81 12.15 6.32
N THR A 144 13.62 13.06 5.83
CA THR A 144 14.42 13.98 6.68
C THR A 144 13.86 15.40 6.73
N LYS A 145 13.10 15.80 5.71
CA LYS A 145 12.54 17.14 5.61
C LYS A 145 11.14 17.22 6.22
N ALA A 146 10.93 18.16 7.13
CA ALA A 146 9.60 18.41 7.73
C ALA A 146 8.54 18.76 6.66
N SER A 147 8.94 19.45 5.59
CA SER A 147 8.06 19.76 4.46
C SER A 147 7.59 18.49 3.71
N SER A 148 8.45 17.49 3.56
CA SER A 148 8.12 16.21 2.92
C SER A 148 7.12 15.43 3.77
N TRP A 149 7.36 15.30 5.08
CA TRP A 149 6.42 14.71 6.02
C TRP A 149 5.05 15.42 5.98
N THR A 150 5.06 16.75 6.03
CA THR A 150 3.82 17.54 5.95
C THR A 150 3.07 17.29 4.65
N ASN A 151 3.78 17.21 3.52
CA ASN A 151 3.15 16.96 2.22
C ASN A 151 2.59 15.53 2.12
N GLU A 152 3.33 14.53 2.62
CA GLU A 152 2.87 13.13 2.64
C GLU A 152 1.58 13.00 3.44
N TYR A 153 1.53 13.51 4.68
CA TYR A 153 0.33 13.44 5.51
C TYR A 153 -0.85 14.25 4.96
N LYS A 154 -0.61 15.40 4.30
CA LYS A 154 -1.67 16.14 3.59
C LYS A 154 -2.28 15.33 2.45
N ARG A 155 -1.48 14.55 1.73
CA ARG A 155 -1.97 13.67 0.65
C ARG A 155 -2.77 12.50 1.21
N ILE A 156 -2.31 11.86 2.29
CA ILE A 156 -3.04 10.80 2.99
C ILE A 156 -4.38 11.34 3.50
N PHE A 157 -4.37 12.50 4.15
CA PHE A 157 -5.57 13.15 4.65
C PHE A 157 -6.55 13.44 3.50
N LYS A 158 -6.08 14.02 2.40
CA LYS A 158 -6.90 14.29 1.22
C LYS A 158 -7.50 13.02 0.65
N LEU A 159 -6.72 11.94 0.53
CA LEU A 159 -7.21 10.64 0.06
C LEU A 159 -8.39 10.17 0.91
N PHE A 160 -8.23 10.16 2.22
CA PHE A 160 -9.27 9.69 3.14
C PHE A 160 -10.47 10.63 3.21
N GLU A 161 -10.27 11.95 3.24
CA GLU A 161 -11.36 12.93 3.18
C GLU A 161 -12.21 12.76 1.91
N THR A 162 -11.57 12.50 0.77
CA THR A 162 -12.27 12.34 -0.50
C THR A 162 -13.06 11.03 -0.58
N ASN A 163 -12.50 9.93 -0.05
CA ASN A 163 -13.04 8.59 -0.30
C ASN A 163 -13.77 7.96 0.89
N LEU A 164 -13.60 8.51 2.11
CA LEU A 164 -14.20 7.93 3.32
C LEU A 164 -15.23 8.85 3.98
N LYS A 165 -15.37 10.09 3.54
CA LYS A 165 -16.36 11.02 4.09
C LYS A 165 -17.78 10.68 3.62
N SER A 166 -18.78 10.76 4.48
CA SER A 166 -20.18 10.58 4.07
C SER A 166 -20.67 11.78 3.28
N GLU A 167 -21.49 11.54 2.23
CA GLU A 167 -22.13 12.61 1.45
C GLU A 167 -23.11 13.50 2.28
N ALA A 168 -23.43 13.10 3.50
CA ALA A 168 -24.39 13.80 4.35
C ALA A 168 -23.92 15.16 4.91
N ALA A 169 -22.74 15.63 4.58
CA ALA A 169 -22.19 16.90 5.09
C ALA A 169 -22.40 18.10 4.13
N HIS A 170 -23.10 17.94 3.01
CA HIS A 170 -23.29 19.02 2.01
C HIS A 170 -24.75 19.49 1.85
N SER A 171 -25.64 19.13 2.78
CA SER A 171 -27.00 19.66 2.80
C SER A 171 -27.22 20.50 4.05
N ASN A 172 -26.65 21.70 4.07
CA ASN A 172 -27.15 22.86 4.84
C ASN A 172 -26.56 24.14 4.23
#